data_b671c3dbfd0061dd1940370ab0138eaf
#
_entry.id   b671c3dbfd0061dd1940370ab0138eaf
#
_cell.length_a   1.000
_cell.length_b   1.000
_cell.length_c   1.000
_cell.angle_alpha   90.00
_cell.angle_beta   90.00
_cell.angle_gamma   90.00
#
_symmetry.space_group_name_H-M   'P 1'
#
loop_
_entity.id
_entity.type
_entity.pdbx_description
1 polymer ?
#
loop_
_entity_poly.entity_id
_entity_poly.type
_entity_poly.pdbx_seq_one_letter_code
_entity_poly.pdbx_strand_id
1 'polypeptide(L)'
;MKTKLTTKDLIAAGAFGAIYLVVLTVLASVVLPIVPVLFLATPLIAGIVLGTVYMLYAAKVPKKGAILILAVLVGLITSMSTYYPLLFSVIWGILAEVIASRKERRSAGMLAASYVVFNMTSMGPFFAIIVAKEAFLENCATYYGADYAAALDALTPDWIVAVLIAFALIGGLLGGLFGKRILKKHFEKVGVTA
;
A
#
# COMPACT_ATOMS: atom_id res chain seq x y z
N MET A 1 1.51 -28.97 2.62
CA MET A 1 1.88 -27.92 1.62
C MET A 1 3.31 -27.49 1.86
N LYS A 2 4.16 -27.36 0.82
CA LYS A 2 5.52 -26.82 0.96
C LYS A 2 5.42 -25.36 1.39
N THR A 3 5.88 -25.04 2.58
CA THR A 3 5.78 -23.70 3.19
C THR A 3 6.85 -22.73 2.68
N LYS A 4 7.91 -23.25 2.07
CA LYS A 4 9.05 -22.45 1.57
C LYS A 4 8.76 -21.87 0.18
N LEU A 5 9.22 -20.63 -0.02
CA LEU A 5 9.25 -19.97 -1.33
C LEU A 5 10.16 -20.73 -2.29
N THR A 6 9.66 -21.01 -3.48
CA THR A 6 10.46 -21.57 -4.60
C THR A 6 10.94 -20.47 -5.53
N THR A 7 11.89 -20.75 -6.40
CA THR A 7 12.34 -19.80 -7.42
C THR A 7 11.19 -19.32 -8.31
N LYS A 8 10.23 -20.19 -8.64
CA LYS A 8 9.02 -19.81 -9.39
C LYS A 8 8.13 -18.84 -8.61
N ASP A 9 7.98 -19.06 -7.29
CA ASP A 9 7.24 -18.15 -6.42
C ASP A 9 7.91 -16.77 -6.35
N LEU A 10 9.25 -16.72 -6.29
CA LEU A 10 10.03 -15.48 -6.30
C LEU A 10 9.91 -14.72 -7.63
N ILE A 11 9.95 -15.41 -8.76
CA ILE A 11 9.74 -14.80 -10.08
C ILE A 11 8.33 -14.21 -10.17
N ALA A 12 7.32 -14.95 -9.73
CA ALA A 12 5.94 -14.44 -9.69
C ALA A 12 5.80 -13.25 -8.72
N ALA A 13 6.43 -13.32 -7.54
CA ALA A 13 6.46 -12.21 -6.59
C ALA A 13 7.13 -10.97 -7.18
N GLY A 14 8.23 -11.14 -7.89
CA GLY A 14 8.92 -10.05 -8.59
C GLY A 14 8.05 -9.41 -9.67
N ALA A 15 7.41 -10.21 -10.53
CA ALA A 15 6.58 -9.72 -11.62
C ALA A 15 5.34 -8.94 -11.12
N PHE A 16 4.56 -9.55 -10.21
CA PHE A 16 3.37 -8.86 -9.65
C PHE A 16 3.74 -7.73 -8.70
N GLY A 17 4.86 -7.87 -7.96
CA GLY A 17 5.42 -6.80 -7.15
C GLY A 17 5.83 -5.61 -8.00
N ALA A 18 6.50 -5.83 -9.13
CA ALA A 18 6.86 -4.76 -10.07
C ALA A 18 5.62 -4.01 -10.60
N ILE A 19 4.53 -4.73 -10.95
CA ILE A 19 3.27 -4.10 -11.37
C ILE A 19 2.73 -3.21 -10.22
N TYR A 20 2.71 -3.73 -8.99
CA TYR A 20 2.26 -2.96 -7.82
C TYR A 20 3.07 -1.68 -7.66
N LEU A 21 4.41 -1.79 -7.72
CA LEU A 21 5.33 -0.68 -7.53
C LEU A 21 5.24 0.37 -8.65
N VAL A 22 5.12 -0.06 -9.89
CA VAL A 22 4.94 0.87 -11.04
C VAL A 22 3.64 1.65 -10.87
N VAL A 23 2.52 0.98 -10.58
CA VAL A 23 1.24 1.67 -10.37
C VAL A 23 1.30 2.60 -9.17
N LEU A 24 1.90 2.17 -8.06
CA LEU A 24 2.10 3.00 -6.88
C LEU A 24 2.92 4.25 -7.21
N THR A 25 4.06 4.08 -7.87
CA THR A 25 4.97 5.20 -8.22
C THR A 25 4.28 6.20 -9.14
N VAL A 26 3.59 5.73 -10.19
CA VAL A 26 2.85 6.62 -11.09
C VAL A 26 1.77 7.39 -10.34
N LEU A 27 0.99 6.73 -9.50
CA LEU A 27 -0.05 7.40 -8.72
C LEU A 27 0.55 8.39 -7.73
N ALA A 28 1.48 7.95 -6.89
CA ALA A 28 1.98 8.73 -5.77
C ALA A 28 2.96 9.85 -6.16
N SER A 29 3.66 9.70 -7.31
CA SER A 29 4.69 10.67 -7.70
C SER A 29 4.31 11.54 -8.90
N VAL A 30 3.33 11.12 -9.71
CA VAL A 30 2.95 11.84 -10.93
C VAL A 30 1.52 12.38 -10.88
N VAL A 31 0.56 11.53 -10.52
CA VAL A 31 -0.87 11.86 -10.63
C VAL A 31 -1.39 12.61 -9.41
N LEU A 32 -1.11 12.11 -8.22
CA LEU A 32 -1.71 12.66 -7.01
C LEU A 32 -1.05 13.94 -6.49
N PRO A 33 0.27 14.18 -6.66
CA PRO A 33 0.89 15.43 -6.23
C PRO A 33 0.55 16.67 -7.07
N ILE A 34 -0.24 16.54 -8.15
CA ILE A 34 -0.64 17.69 -8.98
C ILE A 34 -1.40 18.74 -8.14
N VAL A 35 -2.17 18.31 -7.15
CA VAL A 35 -2.93 19.19 -6.26
C VAL A 35 -2.75 18.71 -4.81
N PRO A 36 -2.50 19.62 -3.82
CA PRO A 36 -2.28 19.23 -2.42
C PRO A 36 -3.37 18.35 -1.82
N VAL A 37 -4.63 18.60 -2.16
CA VAL A 37 -5.77 17.78 -1.70
C VAL A 37 -5.67 16.34 -2.21
N LEU A 38 -5.30 16.13 -3.49
CA LEU A 38 -5.12 14.80 -4.06
C LEU A 38 -3.90 14.10 -3.46
N PHE A 39 -2.84 14.84 -3.15
CA PHE A 39 -1.68 14.31 -2.45
C PHE A 39 -2.08 13.72 -1.10
N LEU A 40 -2.87 14.46 -0.30
CA LEU A 40 -3.38 13.95 0.99
C LEU A 40 -4.38 12.79 0.81
N ALA A 41 -5.07 12.71 -0.32
CA ALA A 41 -5.97 11.61 -0.62
C ALA A 41 -5.24 10.33 -1.14
N THR A 42 -3.91 10.36 -1.27
CA THR A 42 -3.12 9.21 -1.76
C THR A 42 -3.43 7.91 -1.02
N PRO A 43 -3.52 7.83 0.33
CA PRO A 43 -3.82 6.59 1.02
C PRO A 43 -5.19 5.99 0.64
N LEU A 44 -6.15 6.83 0.31
CA LEU A 44 -7.48 6.42 -0.14
C LEU A 44 -7.44 5.94 -1.60
N ILE A 45 -6.98 6.79 -2.50
CA ILE A 45 -7.05 6.56 -3.95
C ILE A 45 -6.13 5.41 -4.36
N ALA A 46 -4.86 5.43 -3.92
CA ALA A 46 -3.93 4.35 -4.17
C ALA A 46 -4.41 3.04 -3.52
N GLY A 47 -5.01 3.12 -2.32
CA GLY A 47 -5.60 1.98 -1.65
C GLY A 47 -6.70 1.31 -2.49
N ILE A 48 -7.59 2.08 -3.10
CA ILE A 48 -8.65 1.54 -3.97
C ILE A 48 -8.04 0.87 -5.21
N VAL A 49 -7.12 1.55 -5.89
CA VAL A 49 -6.54 1.10 -7.16
C VAL A 49 -5.65 -0.14 -6.97
N LEU A 50 -4.77 -0.10 -5.98
CA LEU A 50 -3.79 -1.15 -5.75
C LEU A 50 -4.37 -2.41 -5.11
N GLY A 51 -5.58 -2.35 -4.54
CA GLY A 51 -6.23 -3.51 -3.92
C GLY A 51 -6.36 -4.70 -4.86
N THR A 52 -6.70 -4.47 -6.11
CA THR A 52 -6.79 -5.54 -7.11
C THR A 52 -5.43 -6.17 -7.37
N VAL A 53 -4.38 -5.36 -7.51
CA VAL A 53 -3.01 -5.86 -7.76
C VAL A 53 -2.50 -6.67 -6.56
N TYR A 54 -2.74 -6.15 -5.34
CA TYR A 54 -2.39 -6.87 -4.12
C TYR A 54 -3.08 -8.23 -4.02
N MET A 55 -4.40 -8.26 -4.29
CA MET A 55 -5.18 -9.50 -4.22
C MET A 55 -4.69 -10.53 -5.25
N LEU A 56 -4.35 -10.08 -6.46
CA LEU A 56 -3.75 -10.94 -7.49
C LEU A 56 -2.37 -11.44 -7.06
N TYR A 57 -1.53 -10.56 -6.54
CA TYR A 57 -0.21 -10.91 -6.00
C TYR A 57 -0.31 -11.99 -4.92
N ALA A 58 -1.11 -11.74 -3.89
CA ALA A 58 -1.24 -12.66 -2.75
C ALA A 58 -1.87 -14.01 -3.15
N ALA A 59 -2.79 -14.01 -4.13
CA ALA A 59 -3.38 -15.24 -4.65
C ALA A 59 -2.41 -16.05 -5.52
N LYS A 60 -1.55 -15.39 -6.29
CA LYS A 60 -0.53 -16.05 -7.14
C LYS A 60 0.65 -16.58 -6.35
N VAL A 61 1.00 -15.93 -5.25
CA VAL A 61 2.11 -16.33 -4.36
C VAL A 61 1.57 -16.63 -2.95
N PRO A 62 0.81 -17.73 -2.78
CA PRO A 62 0.18 -18.08 -1.50
C PRO A 62 1.20 -18.70 -0.52
N LYS A 63 2.33 -18.05 -0.32
CA LYS A 63 3.46 -18.51 0.51
C LYS A 63 3.73 -17.56 1.67
N LYS A 64 4.24 -18.10 2.77
CA LYS A 64 4.67 -17.28 3.90
C LYS A 64 5.82 -16.36 3.47
N GLY A 65 5.75 -15.11 3.89
CA GLY A 65 6.73 -14.08 3.57
C GLY A 65 6.47 -13.32 2.26
N ALA A 66 5.54 -13.77 1.41
CA ALA A 66 5.27 -13.08 0.15
C ALA A 66 4.77 -11.63 0.38
N ILE A 67 3.81 -11.43 1.27
CA ILE A 67 3.27 -10.10 1.58
C ILE A 67 4.34 -9.21 2.23
N LEU A 68 5.19 -9.78 3.09
CA LEU A 68 6.30 -9.06 3.69
C LEU A 68 7.33 -8.61 2.64
N ILE A 69 7.62 -9.44 1.64
CA ILE A 69 8.49 -9.06 0.51
C ILE A 69 7.90 -7.83 -0.20
N LEU A 70 6.61 -7.84 -0.52
CA LEU A 70 5.97 -6.69 -1.15
C LEU A 70 6.03 -5.44 -0.26
N ALA A 71 5.80 -5.59 1.05
CA ALA A 71 5.90 -4.48 2.00
C ALA A 71 7.30 -3.87 2.04
N VAL A 72 8.34 -4.71 2.07
CA VAL A 72 9.74 -4.25 2.02
C VAL A 72 10.02 -3.48 0.73
N LEU A 73 9.57 -3.98 -0.42
CA LEU A 73 9.73 -3.31 -1.69
C LEU A 73 8.99 -1.96 -1.74
N VAL A 74 7.76 -1.90 -1.23
CA VAL A 74 7.01 -0.64 -1.08
C VAL A 74 7.77 0.33 -0.17
N GLY A 75 8.23 -0.14 0.99
CA GLY A 75 9.01 0.65 1.92
C GLY A 75 10.28 1.22 1.32
N LEU A 76 11.03 0.42 0.57
CA LEU A 76 12.27 0.86 -0.12
C LEU A 76 11.99 1.97 -1.14
N ILE A 77 10.97 1.81 -1.98
CA ILE A 77 10.62 2.81 -3.00
C ILE A 77 10.13 4.11 -2.37
N THR A 78 9.35 4.02 -1.30
CA THR A 78 8.79 5.21 -0.62
C THR A 78 9.78 5.89 0.32
N SER A 79 10.94 5.28 0.59
CA SER A 79 11.97 5.79 1.52
C SER A 79 13.04 6.67 0.85
N MET A 80 12.72 7.34 -0.26
CA MET A 80 13.70 8.15 -0.99
C MET A 80 14.29 9.32 -0.17
N SER A 81 13.51 9.90 0.75
CA SER A 81 13.94 11.04 1.55
C SER A 81 14.23 10.71 3.01
N THR A 82 13.59 9.66 3.55
CA THR A 82 13.74 9.24 4.95
C THR A 82 13.54 7.73 5.09
N TYR A 83 14.07 7.14 6.16
CA TYR A 83 13.92 5.69 6.42
C TYR A 83 12.58 5.31 7.09
N TYR A 84 11.79 6.30 7.54
CA TYR A 84 10.52 6.03 8.22
C TYR A 84 9.53 5.19 7.40
N PRO A 85 9.34 5.44 6.08
CA PRO A 85 8.43 4.62 5.29
C PRO A 85 8.81 3.14 5.24
N LEU A 86 10.11 2.81 5.25
CA LEU A 86 10.58 1.43 5.28
C LEU A 86 10.20 0.74 6.60
N LEU A 87 10.49 1.38 7.74
CA LEU A 87 10.13 0.83 9.05
C LEU A 87 8.63 0.64 9.18
N PHE A 88 7.86 1.65 8.74
CA PHE A 88 6.40 1.62 8.76
C PHE A 88 5.85 0.47 7.90
N SER A 89 6.37 0.33 6.68
CA SER A 89 5.97 -0.71 5.75
C SER A 89 6.30 -2.11 6.26
N VAL A 90 7.45 -2.30 6.89
CA VAL A 90 7.82 -3.59 7.49
C VAL A 90 6.85 -3.98 8.60
N ILE A 91 6.53 -3.05 9.52
CA ILE A 91 5.61 -3.30 10.64
C ILE A 91 4.23 -3.72 10.11
N TRP A 92 3.64 -2.91 9.24
CA TRP A 92 2.33 -3.19 8.67
C TRP A 92 2.33 -4.39 7.74
N GLY A 93 3.43 -4.64 7.05
CA GLY A 93 3.65 -5.84 6.24
C GLY A 93 3.65 -7.11 7.06
N ILE A 94 4.30 -7.12 8.23
CA ILE A 94 4.27 -8.25 9.18
C ILE A 94 2.84 -8.50 9.68
N LEU A 95 2.13 -7.46 10.08
CA LEU A 95 0.74 -7.58 10.54
C LEU A 95 -0.18 -8.12 9.43
N ALA A 96 -0.05 -7.61 8.22
CA ALA A 96 -0.79 -8.09 7.06
C ALA A 96 -0.48 -9.55 6.74
N GLU A 97 0.80 -9.95 6.80
CA GLU A 97 1.26 -11.33 6.61
C GLU A 97 0.66 -12.27 7.67
N VAL A 98 0.61 -11.84 8.94
CA VAL A 98 0.00 -12.60 10.04
C VAL A 98 -1.49 -12.82 9.80
N ILE A 99 -2.22 -11.78 9.40
CA ILE A 99 -3.65 -11.86 9.11
C ILE A 99 -3.91 -12.84 7.94
N ALA A 100 -3.18 -12.71 6.84
CA ALA A 100 -3.31 -13.59 5.69
C ALA A 100 -2.98 -15.05 6.02
N SER A 101 -2.20 -15.29 7.09
CA SER A 101 -1.76 -16.62 7.49
C SER A 101 -2.69 -17.34 8.45
N ARG A 102 -3.69 -16.65 9.05
CA ARG A 102 -4.55 -17.20 10.12
C ARG A 102 -5.56 -18.25 9.65
N LYS A 103 -6.01 -18.16 8.42
CA LYS A 103 -6.83 -19.18 7.73
C LYS A 103 -6.13 -19.57 6.46
N GLU A 104 -6.56 -20.64 5.81
CA GLU A 104 -5.96 -21.01 4.55
C GLU A 104 -5.76 -19.77 3.68
N ARG A 105 -4.51 -19.49 3.29
CA ARG A 105 -4.09 -18.30 2.51
C ARG A 105 -4.83 -18.10 1.18
N ARG A 106 -5.74 -19.00 0.83
CA ARG A 106 -6.61 -18.96 -0.33
C ARG A 106 -7.96 -18.31 -0.07
N SER A 107 -8.28 -17.98 1.19
CA SER A 107 -9.53 -17.28 1.50
C SER A 107 -9.44 -15.83 1.02
N ALA A 108 -10.24 -15.50 0.02
CA ALA A 108 -10.33 -14.15 -0.53
C ALA A 108 -10.75 -13.11 0.54
N GLY A 109 -11.54 -13.54 1.53
CA GLY A 109 -11.92 -12.67 2.66
C GLY A 109 -10.75 -12.32 3.56
N MET A 110 -9.88 -13.30 3.87
CA MET A 110 -8.68 -13.06 4.68
C MET A 110 -7.65 -12.21 3.94
N LEU A 111 -7.49 -12.42 2.63
CA LEU A 111 -6.62 -11.58 1.82
C LEU A 111 -7.13 -10.14 1.75
N ALA A 112 -8.44 -9.93 1.64
CA ALA A 112 -9.02 -8.58 1.70
C ALA A 112 -8.79 -7.92 3.07
N ALA A 113 -8.99 -8.64 4.18
CA ALA A 113 -8.68 -8.14 5.52
C ALA A 113 -7.19 -7.84 5.71
N SER A 114 -6.32 -8.68 5.18
CA SER A 114 -4.88 -8.45 5.13
C SER A 114 -4.54 -7.19 4.35
N TYR A 115 -5.23 -6.93 3.24
CA TYR A 115 -5.00 -5.73 2.44
C TYR A 115 -5.38 -4.44 3.17
N VAL A 116 -6.46 -4.43 3.95
CA VAL A 116 -6.80 -3.26 4.78
C VAL A 116 -5.63 -2.85 5.67
N VAL A 117 -4.99 -3.82 6.30
CA VAL A 117 -3.83 -3.59 7.16
C VAL A 117 -2.59 -3.26 6.33
N PHE A 118 -2.39 -3.93 5.19
CA PHE A 118 -1.28 -3.65 4.29
C PHE A 118 -1.34 -2.22 3.75
N ASN A 119 -2.52 -1.70 3.44
CA ASN A 119 -2.66 -0.34 2.91
C ASN A 119 -2.21 0.75 3.89
N MET A 120 -2.07 0.45 5.18
CA MET A 120 -1.42 1.34 6.15
C MET A 120 0.04 1.67 5.78
N THR A 121 0.70 0.85 4.95
CA THR A 121 2.05 1.16 4.42
C THR A 121 2.07 2.50 3.67
N SER A 122 0.94 2.90 3.07
CA SER A 122 0.79 4.18 2.38
C SER A 122 0.91 5.41 3.31
N MET A 123 0.78 5.20 4.62
CA MET A 123 0.98 6.24 5.64
C MET A 123 2.46 6.56 5.90
N GLY A 124 3.37 5.69 5.48
CA GLY A 124 4.80 5.85 5.72
C GLY A 124 5.36 7.21 5.30
N PRO A 125 5.15 7.68 4.06
CA PRO A 125 5.59 9.01 3.62
C PRO A 125 4.96 10.16 4.42
N PHE A 126 3.69 10.01 4.85
CA PHE A 126 2.97 11.02 5.62
C PHE A 126 3.38 11.07 7.10
N PHE A 127 4.12 10.04 7.57
CA PHE A 127 4.65 10.05 8.93
C PHE A 127 5.60 11.24 9.17
N ALA A 128 6.25 11.74 8.13
CA ALA A 128 7.07 12.94 8.20
C ALA A 128 6.26 14.19 8.58
N ILE A 129 4.98 14.27 8.24
CA ILE A 129 4.10 15.38 8.66
C ILE A 129 3.94 15.41 10.18
N ILE A 130 4.04 14.24 10.84
CA ILE A 130 3.89 14.13 12.30
C ILE A 130 5.19 14.49 13.03
N VAL A 131 6.32 13.96 12.52
CA VAL A 131 7.60 14.01 13.26
C VAL A 131 8.52 15.12 12.79
N ALA A 132 8.33 15.67 11.59
CA ALA A 132 9.22 16.65 10.95
C ALA A 132 8.47 17.51 9.93
N LYS A 133 7.35 18.15 10.34
CA LYS A 133 6.47 18.88 9.44
C LYS A 133 7.20 19.97 8.66
N GLU A 134 8.05 20.75 9.33
CA GLU A 134 8.81 21.84 8.68
C GLU A 134 9.71 21.31 7.57
N ALA A 135 10.52 20.29 7.86
CA ALA A 135 11.40 19.69 6.86
C ALA A 135 10.61 19.01 5.72
N PHE A 136 9.44 18.45 6.01
CA PHE A 136 8.56 17.90 4.99
C PHE A 136 8.03 18.99 4.06
N LEU A 137 7.55 20.12 4.59
CA LEU A 137 7.05 21.25 3.82
C LEU A 137 8.16 21.93 3.01
N GLU A 138 9.37 22.04 3.55
CA GLU A 138 10.54 22.56 2.83
C GLU A 138 10.88 21.68 1.62
N ASN A 139 10.86 20.36 1.79
CA ASN A 139 11.01 19.43 0.66
C ASN A 139 9.88 19.62 -0.37
N CYS A 140 8.63 19.74 0.07
CA CYS A 140 7.51 20.00 -0.84
C CYS A 140 7.69 21.32 -1.60
N ALA A 141 8.16 22.37 -0.94
CA ALA A 141 8.45 23.66 -1.58
C ALA A 141 9.54 23.54 -2.65
N THR A 142 10.56 22.72 -2.39
CA THR A 142 11.65 22.46 -3.34
C THR A 142 11.18 21.75 -4.61
N TYR A 143 10.28 20.77 -4.49
CA TYR A 143 9.83 19.96 -5.62
C TYR A 143 8.60 20.49 -6.33
N TYR A 144 7.67 21.13 -5.59
CA TYR A 144 6.35 21.55 -6.11
C TYR A 144 6.12 23.07 -6.04
N GLY A 145 7.05 23.82 -5.43
CA GLY A 145 6.97 25.27 -5.27
C GLY A 145 6.39 25.71 -3.92
N ALA A 146 6.67 26.97 -3.56
CA ALA A 146 6.30 27.56 -2.27
C ALA A 146 4.78 27.63 -2.06
N ASP A 147 4.03 27.99 -3.12
CA ASP A 147 2.57 28.08 -3.05
C ASP A 147 1.92 26.73 -2.77
N TYR A 148 2.48 25.65 -3.34
CA TYR A 148 2.03 24.29 -3.09
C TYR A 148 2.29 23.91 -1.62
N ALA A 149 3.46 24.20 -1.10
CA ALA A 149 3.81 23.90 0.30
C ALA A 149 2.94 24.69 1.28
N ALA A 150 2.66 25.98 1.00
CA ALA A 150 1.77 26.81 1.81
C ALA A 150 0.32 26.27 1.82
N ALA A 151 -0.19 25.85 0.65
CA ALA A 151 -1.50 25.24 0.55
C ALA A 151 -1.56 23.88 1.30
N LEU A 152 -0.48 23.09 1.22
CA LEU A 152 -0.38 21.82 1.93
C LEU A 152 -0.32 22.03 3.45
N ASP A 153 0.43 23.05 3.93
CA ASP A 153 0.48 23.40 5.35
C ASP A 153 -0.90 23.78 5.90
N ALA A 154 -1.64 24.60 5.19
CA ALA A 154 -3.01 24.96 5.54
C ALA A 154 -3.97 23.77 5.61
N LEU A 155 -3.73 22.72 4.81
CA LEU A 155 -4.52 21.49 4.77
C LEU A 155 -4.05 20.43 5.78
N THR A 156 -2.97 20.67 6.52
CA THR A 156 -2.38 19.70 7.45
C THR A 156 -2.37 20.21 8.91
N PRO A 157 -3.53 20.54 9.49
CA PRO A 157 -3.65 20.74 10.92
C PRO A 157 -3.39 19.43 11.68
N ASP A 158 -3.20 19.49 13.00
CA ASP A 158 -2.80 18.30 13.81
C ASP A 158 -3.74 17.11 13.68
N TRP A 159 -5.03 17.35 13.47
CA TRP A 159 -6.03 16.29 13.30
C TRP A 159 -5.97 15.58 11.93
N ILE A 160 -5.20 16.10 10.96
CA ILE A 160 -5.11 15.50 9.61
C ILE A 160 -4.68 14.04 9.65
N VAL A 161 -3.87 13.68 10.63
CA VAL A 161 -3.39 12.30 10.82
C VAL A 161 -4.55 11.32 10.96
N ALA A 162 -5.58 11.67 11.70
CA ALA A 162 -6.77 10.83 11.87
C ALA A 162 -7.51 10.64 10.53
N VAL A 163 -7.58 11.69 9.70
CA VAL A 163 -8.17 11.61 8.35
C VAL A 163 -7.34 10.72 7.43
N LEU A 164 -6.02 10.88 7.45
CA LEU A 164 -5.13 10.05 6.63
C LEU A 164 -5.22 8.57 7.01
N ILE A 165 -5.29 8.25 8.31
CA ILE A 165 -5.53 6.88 8.81
C ILE A 165 -6.89 6.36 8.31
N ALA A 166 -7.95 7.17 8.43
CA ALA A 166 -9.27 6.80 7.91
C ALA A 166 -9.23 6.56 6.40
N PHE A 167 -8.54 7.40 5.64
CA PHE A 167 -8.33 7.23 4.20
C PHE A 167 -7.60 5.92 3.87
N ALA A 168 -6.54 5.59 4.62
CA ALA A 168 -5.81 4.34 4.42
C ALA A 168 -6.70 3.13 4.70
N LEU A 169 -7.49 3.14 5.78
CA LEU A 169 -8.39 2.05 6.15
C LEU A 169 -9.53 1.90 5.13
N ILE A 170 -10.18 3.00 4.74
CA ILE A 170 -11.28 3.00 3.77
C ILE A 170 -10.77 2.58 2.39
N GLY A 171 -9.64 3.13 1.95
CA GLY A 171 -9.00 2.76 0.68
C GLY A 171 -8.64 1.27 0.63
N GLY A 172 -8.04 0.76 1.73
CA GLY A 172 -7.74 -0.66 1.89
C GLY A 172 -8.99 -1.54 1.86
N LEU A 173 -10.07 -1.12 2.54
CA LEU A 173 -11.34 -1.84 2.56
C LEU A 173 -11.97 -1.89 1.17
N LEU A 174 -12.14 -0.75 0.52
CA LEU A 174 -12.74 -0.66 -0.81
C LEU A 174 -11.91 -1.41 -1.85
N GLY A 175 -10.59 -1.21 -1.85
CA GLY A 175 -9.68 -1.90 -2.77
C GLY A 175 -9.64 -3.41 -2.53
N GLY A 176 -9.64 -3.85 -1.28
CA GLY A 176 -9.73 -5.27 -0.91
C GLY A 176 -11.04 -5.92 -1.36
N LEU A 177 -12.17 -5.24 -1.17
CA LEU A 177 -13.48 -5.72 -1.63
C LEU A 177 -13.56 -5.77 -3.16
N PHE A 178 -13.03 -4.75 -3.84
CA PHE A 178 -12.97 -4.71 -5.29
C PHE A 178 -12.10 -5.83 -5.85
N GLY A 179 -10.90 -5.99 -5.29
CA GLY A 179 -9.98 -7.07 -5.65
C GLY A 179 -10.57 -8.46 -5.38
N LYS A 180 -11.31 -8.63 -4.28
CA LYS A 180 -12.05 -9.86 -3.98
C LYS A 180 -13.08 -10.20 -5.06
N ARG A 181 -13.83 -9.20 -5.54
CA ARG A 181 -14.83 -9.41 -6.62
C ARG A 181 -14.17 -9.84 -7.92
N ILE A 182 -13.05 -9.20 -8.28
CA ILE A 182 -12.31 -9.54 -9.49
C ILE A 182 -11.71 -10.94 -9.37
N LEU A 183 -11.10 -11.27 -8.22
CA LEU A 183 -10.59 -12.61 -7.94
C LEU A 183 -11.68 -13.67 -8.11
N LYS A 184 -12.85 -13.48 -7.50
CA LYS A 184 -13.98 -14.44 -7.60
C LYS A 184 -14.35 -14.69 -9.06
N LYS A 185 -14.50 -13.65 -9.87
CA LYS A 185 -14.86 -13.74 -11.28
C LYS A 185 -13.84 -14.49 -12.16
N HIS A 186 -12.55 -14.38 -11.83
CA HIS A 186 -11.48 -14.95 -12.65
C HIS A 186 -10.92 -16.27 -12.09
N PHE A 187 -11.02 -16.53 -10.79
CA PHE A 187 -10.42 -17.70 -10.12
C PHE A 187 -11.38 -18.85 -9.86
N GLU A 188 -12.69 -18.65 -9.89
CA GLU A 188 -13.66 -19.77 -9.97
C GLU A 188 -13.42 -20.65 -11.21
N LYS A 189 -12.86 -20.07 -12.30
CA LYS A 189 -12.43 -20.80 -13.49
C LYS A 189 -11.12 -21.61 -13.32
N VAL A 190 -10.37 -21.38 -12.22
CA VAL A 190 -9.02 -21.94 -12.01
C VAL A 190 -8.95 -22.79 -10.73
N GLY A 191 -10.10 -23.13 -10.11
CA GLY A 191 -10.17 -24.07 -8.98
C GLY A 191 -9.66 -23.51 -7.64
N VAL A 192 -9.66 -22.20 -7.46
CA VAL A 192 -9.44 -21.54 -6.16
C VAL A 192 -10.81 -21.26 -5.53
N THR A 193 -11.18 -22.05 -4.53
CA THR A 193 -12.44 -21.87 -3.79
C THR A 193 -12.51 -20.50 -3.13
N ALA A 194 -13.66 -19.86 -3.27
CA ALA A 194 -14.02 -18.59 -2.65
C ALA A 194 -14.11 -18.68 -1.10
#